data_f152af3cac8045febac278f49580686b
#
_entry.id   f152af3cac8045febac278f49580686b
#
_cell.length_a   1.000
_cell.length_b   1.000
_cell.length_c   1.000
_cell.angle_alpha   90.00
_cell.angle_beta   90.00
_cell.angle_gamma   90.00
#
_symmetry.space_group_name_H-M   'P 1'
#
loop_
_entity.id
_entity.type
_entity.pdbx_description
1 polymer ?
#
loop_
_entity_poly.entity_id
_entity_poly.type
_entity_poly.pdbx_seq_one_letter_code
_entity_poly.pdbx_strand_id
1 'polypeptide(L)'
;MNQGDRFAVFPELHITVDPMPNQAIRVRVAGEVTLENVAQLRTVLHRAIDDVRATGVEVDLSLVSFIDSTGIGKLVGARAHARSNNSDLWIVNPSPGVRRVLNLLGLMEVLGAPDATGTAA
;
A
#
# COMPACT_ATOMS: atom_id res chain seq x y z
N MET A 1 16.55 11.63 25.61
CA MET A 1 16.18 11.82 25.11
C MET A 1 16.19 12.06 24.51
N ASN A 2 16.20 12.22 24.47
CA ASN A 2 16.09 12.52 23.81
C ASN A 2 15.44 13.10 23.25
N GLN A 3 15.40 13.27 23.21
CA GLN A 3 14.76 14.31 23.14
C GLN A 3 14.76 14.97 21.93
N GLY A 4 15.73 15.05 21.13
CA GLY A 4 15.72 15.62 19.85
C GLY A 4 14.61 15.10 19.04
N ASP A 5 14.34 13.86 19.16
CA ASP A 5 13.29 13.26 18.37
C ASP A 5 11.93 13.82 18.70
N ARG A 6 11.79 14.49 19.82
CA ARG A 6 10.52 15.11 20.10
C ARG A 6 10.19 16.23 19.16
N PHE A 7 11.15 16.75 18.45
CA PHE A 7 10.92 17.89 17.59
C PHE A 7 10.73 17.51 16.16
N ALA A 8 11.10 16.31 15.81
CA ALA A 8 10.97 15.86 14.45
C ALA A 8 9.93 14.76 14.41
N VAL A 9 8.78 15.05 14.97
CA VAL A 9 7.75 14.05 15.05
C VAL A 9 6.94 14.10 13.79
N PHE A 10 7.06 13.05 13.02
CA PHE A 10 6.18 12.84 11.90
C PHE A 10 5.23 11.74 12.28
N PRO A 11 3.99 11.78 11.78
CA PRO A 11 3.08 10.68 12.01
C PRO A 11 3.71 9.41 11.49
N GLU A 12 3.87 8.43 12.35
CA GLU A 12 4.40 7.14 11.93
C GLU A 12 3.28 6.26 11.45
N LEU A 13 3.58 5.46 10.46
CA LEU A 13 2.63 4.47 9.99
C LEU A 13 2.75 3.23 10.85
N HIS A 14 1.61 2.62 11.12
CA HIS A 14 1.58 1.29 11.70
C HIS A 14 1.32 0.32 10.57
N ILE A 15 2.29 -0.53 10.29
CA ILE A 15 2.20 -1.46 9.18
C ILE A 15 2.38 -2.86 9.70
N THR A 16 1.44 -3.74 9.40
CA THR A 16 1.55 -5.15 9.73
C THR A 16 1.59 -5.96 8.45
N VAL A 17 2.30 -7.07 8.50
CA VAL A 17 2.48 -7.95 7.36
C VAL A 17 2.10 -9.35 7.78
N ASP A 18 1.11 -9.92 7.12
CA ASP A 18 0.58 -11.23 7.49
C ASP A 18 0.51 -12.14 6.28
N PRO A 19 0.70 -13.44 6.48
CA PRO A 19 0.50 -14.37 5.38
C PRO A 19 -0.98 -14.51 5.05
N MET A 20 -1.24 -14.86 3.81
CA MET A 20 -2.58 -15.13 3.33
C MET A 20 -2.59 -16.49 2.65
N PRO A 21 -3.79 -17.05 2.40
CA PRO A 21 -3.88 -18.28 1.61
C PRO A 21 -3.23 -18.09 0.25
N ASN A 22 -2.77 -19.19 -0.32
CA ASN A 22 -2.15 -19.22 -1.65
C ASN A 22 -0.85 -18.43 -1.71
N GLN A 23 -0.20 -18.28 -0.55
CA GLN A 23 1.11 -17.62 -0.46
C GLN A 23 1.09 -16.15 -0.81
N ALA A 24 -0.07 -15.52 -0.80
CA ALA A 24 -0.13 -14.07 -0.89
C ALA A 24 0.24 -13.46 0.45
N ILE A 25 0.59 -12.19 0.44
CA ILE A 25 0.97 -11.45 1.63
C ILE A 25 0.02 -10.27 1.78
N ARG A 26 -0.51 -10.08 2.99
CA ARG A 26 -1.33 -8.91 3.29
C ARG A 26 -0.52 -7.90 4.06
N VAL A 27 -0.52 -6.67 3.56
CA VAL A 27 0.09 -5.53 4.23
C VAL A 27 -1.03 -4.60 4.65
N ARG A 28 -1.18 -4.39 5.95
CA ARG A 28 -2.16 -3.45 6.48
C ARG A 28 -1.47 -2.19 6.93
N VAL A 29 -2.01 -1.06 6.53
CA VAL A 29 -1.42 0.24 6.82
C VAL A 29 -2.42 1.05 7.62
N ALA A 30 -1.97 1.66 8.70
CA ALA A 30 -2.79 2.54 9.53
C ALA A 30 -2.07 3.87 9.70
N GLY A 31 -2.82 4.94 9.57
CA GLY A 31 -2.31 6.29 9.78
C GLY A 31 -2.48 7.18 8.57
N GLU A 32 -1.71 8.24 8.52
CA GLU A 32 -1.72 9.18 7.42
C GLU A 32 -0.48 8.95 6.58
N VAL A 33 -0.66 8.73 5.29
CA VAL A 33 0.46 8.47 4.38
C VAL A 33 0.82 9.76 3.68
N THR A 34 2.00 10.27 3.99
CA THR A 34 2.45 11.56 3.48
C THR A 34 3.89 11.48 3.05
N LEU A 35 4.38 12.57 2.46
CA LEU A 35 5.78 12.66 2.05
C LEU A 35 6.74 12.33 3.21
N GLU A 36 6.36 12.67 4.44
CA GLU A 36 7.26 12.47 5.59
C GLU A 36 7.46 11.01 5.95
N ASN A 37 6.48 10.15 5.68
CA ASN A 37 6.57 8.76 6.12
C ASN A 37 6.44 7.74 4.99
N VAL A 38 6.30 8.20 3.76
CA VAL A 38 6.03 7.30 2.63
C VAL A 38 7.19 6.32 2.39
N ALA A 39 8.41 6.68 2.78
CA ALA A 39 9.54 5.78 2.61
C ALA A 39 9.38 4.51 3.45
N GLN A 40 8.74 4.63 4.61
CA GLN A 40 8.46 3.46 5.45
C GLN A 40 7.54 2.49 4.70
N LEU A 41 6.50 3.02 4.09
CA LEU A 41 5.57 2.20 3.31
C LEU A 41 6.28 1.54 2.13
N ARG A 42 7.07 2.32 1.40
CA ARG A 42 7.79 1.81 0.24
C ARG A 42 8.69 0.63 0.62
N THR A 43 9.42 0.76 1.71
CA THR A 43 10.33 -0.29 2.16
C THR A 43 9.56 -1.58 2.45
N VAL A 44 8.45 -1.49 3.16
CA VAL A 44 7.67 -2.67 3.51
C VAL A 44 7.08 -3.31 2.26
N LEU A 45 6.53 -2.50 1.36
CA LEU A 45 5.93 -3.04 0.15
C LEU A 45 6.96 -3.74 -0.73
N HIS A 46 8.14 -3.13 -0.89
CA HIS A 46 9.17 -3.75 -1.72
C HIS A 46 9.68 -5.05 -1.11
N ARG A 47 9.82 -5.11 0.21
CA ARG A 47 10.21 -6.37 0.84
C ARG A 47 9.19 -7.46 0.62
N ALA A 48 7.91 -7.12 0.71
CA ALA A 48 6.84 -8.09 0.49
C ALA A 48 6.84 -8.56 -0.97
N ILE A 49 7.01 -7.63 -1.90
CA ILE A 49 7.02 -7.96 -3.32
C ILE A 49 8.21 -8.85 -3.67
N ASP A 50 9.36 -8.56 -3.05
CA ASP A 50 10.60 -9.27 -3.38
C ASP A 50 10.70 -10.64 -2.71
N ASP A 51 9.73 -11.00 -1.87
CA ASP A 51 9.70 -12.35 -1.30
C ASP A 51 9.38 -13.32 -2.43
N VAL A 52 10.36 -14.15 -2.78
CA VAL A 52 10.24 -15.04 -3.93
C VAL A 52 9.14 -16.08 -3.75
N ARG A 53 8.67 -16.28 -2.52
CA ARG A 53 7.59 -17.22 -2.28
C ARG A 53 6.22 -16.57 -2.36
N ALA A 54 6.17 -15.25 -2.41
CA ALA A 54 4.89 -14.55 -2.42
C ALA A 54 4.31 -14.56 -3.83
N THR A 55 3.00 -14.86 -3.91
CA THR A 55 2.30 -14.86 -5.19
C THR A 55 1.66 -13.50 -5.50
N GLY A 56 1.59 -12.63 -4.51
CA GLY A 56 1.03 -11.30 -4.68
C GLY A 56 0.97 -10.60 -3.34
N VAL A 57 0.73 -9.30 -3.38
CA VAL A 57 0.69 -8.46 -2.18
C VAL A 57 -0.64 -7.71 -2.17
N GLU A 58 -1.42 -7.92 -1.13
CA GLU A 58 -2.66 -7.21 -0.92
C GLU A 58 -2.43 -6.12 0.10
N VAL A 59 -2.79 -4.88 -0.24
CA VAL A 59 -2.57 -3.74 0.65
C VAL A 59 -3.93 -3.27 1.15
N ASP A 60 -4.14 -3.42 2.46
CA ASP A 60 -5.39 -3.03 3.10
C ASP A 60 -5.24 -1.60 3.61
N LEU A 61 -6.06 -0.70 3.09
CA LEU A 61 -6.00 0.72 3.42
C LEU A 61 -7.20 1.19 4.24
N SER A 62 -7.89 0.26 4.90
CA SER A 62 -9.08 0.62 5.67
C SER A 62 -8.78 1.54 6.84
N LEU A 63 -7.57 1.49 7.36
CA LEU A 63 -7.15 2.31 8.50
C LEU A 63 -6.28 3.50 8.10
N VAL A 64 -6.19 3.78 6.81
CA VAL A 64 -5.48 4.97 6.34
C VAL A 64 -6.46 6.12 6.29
N SER A 65 -6.24 7.13 7.13
CA SER A 65 -7.16 8.26 7.21
C SER A 65 -6.89 9.31 6.14
N PHE A 66 -5.69 9.33 5.60
CA PHE A 66 -5.32 10.33 4.60
C PHE A 66 -4.15 9.79 3.79
N ILE A 67 -4.13 10.11 2.51
CA ILE A 67 -3.00 9.78 1.65
C ILE A 67 -2.82 10.94 0.67
N ASP A 68 -1.58 11.38 0.51
CA ASP A 68 -1.28 12.44 -0.44
C ASP A 68 -0.77 11.84 -1.76
N SER A 69 -0.44 12.71 -2.70
CA SER A 69 -0.03 12.25 -4.03
C SER A 69 1.28 11.45 -4.00
N THR A 70 2.17 11.72 -3.04
CA THR A 70 3.38 10.91 -2.92
C THR A 70 3.05 9.49 -2.51
N GLY A 71 2.09 9.32 -1.61
CA GLY A 71 1.65 7.99 -1.20
C GLY A 71 1.01 7.23 -2.36
N ILE A 72 0.15 7.91 -3.10
CA ILE A 72 -0.47 7.32 -4.28
C ILE A 72 0.61 6.90 -5.28
N GLY A 73 1.59 7.77 -5.51
CA GLY A 73 2.67 7.45 -6.44
C GLY A 73 3.47 6.23 -6.01
N LYS A 74 3.68 6.05 -4.70
CA LYS A 74 4.41 4.87 -4.22
C LYS A 74 3.59 3.59 -4.39
N LEU A 75 2.27 3.67 -4.25
CA LEU A 75 1.42 2.51 -4.52
C LEU A 75 1.47 2.13 -6.00
N VAL A 76 1.37 3.11 -6.89
CA VAL A 76 1.44 2.85 -8.33
C VAL A 76 2.80 2.27 -8.68
N GLY A 77 3.86 2.85 -8.15
CA GLY A 77 5.22 2.36 -8.41
C GLY A 77 5.45 0.96 -7.87
N ALA A 78 4.90 0.66 -6.69
CA ALA A 78 5.05 -0.66 -6.11
C ALA A 78 4.33 -1.71 -6.95
N ARG A 79 3.17 -1.38 -7.49
CA ARG A 79 2.47 -2.32 -8.37
C ARG A 79 3.27 -2.58 -9.65
N ALA A 80 3.85 -1.53 -10.22
CA ALA A 80 4.68 -1.69 -11.41
C ALA A 80 5.89 -2.58 -11.09
N HIS A 81 6.50 -2.38 -9.93
CA HIS A 81 7.60 -3.21 -9.50
C HIS A 81 7.18 -4.67 -9.35
N ALA A 82 6.02 -4.91 -8.72
CA ALA A 82 5.52 -6.26 -8.56
C ALA A 82 5.34 -6.94 -9.91
N ARG A 83 4.71 -6.25 -10.85
CA ARG A 83 4.44 -6.83 -12.16
C ARG A 83 5.72 -7.12 -12.94
N SER A 84 6.75 -6.30 -12.77
CA SER A 84 8.02 -6.58 -13.42
C SER A 84 8.73 -7.77 -12.80
N ASN A 85 8.28 -8.24 -11.64
CA ASN A 85 8.83 -9.41 -10.96
C ASN A 85 7.87 -10.60 -11.00
N ASN A 86 6.98 -10.62 -11.96
CA ASN A 86 6.01 -11.70 -12.13
C ASN A 86 5.11 -11.87 -10.94
N SER A 87 4.78 -10.78 -10.27
CA SER A 87 3.89 -10.76 -9.13
C SER A 87 2.80 -9.72 -9.40
N ASP A 88 2.06 -9.35 -8.39
CA ASP A 88 1.11 -8.26 -8.50
C ASP A 88 0.92 -7.64 -7.11
N LEU A 89 0.37 -6.45 -7.11
CA LEU A 89 0.00 -5.75 -5.90
C LEU A 89 -1.34 -5.09 -6.16
N TRP A 90 -2.23 -5.18 -5.18
CA TRP A 90 -3.54 -4.52 -5.30
C TRP A 90 -3.96 -3.99 -3.95
N ILE A 91 -4.82 -2.98 -3.96
CA ILE A 91 -5.35 -2.42 -2.72
C ILE A 91 -6.74 -2.97 -2.48
N VAL A 92 -7.08 -3.09 -1.21
CA VAL A 92 -8.43 -3.48 -0.79
C VAL A 92 -8.88 -2.55 0.32
N ASN A 93 -10.19 -2.45 0.46
CA ASN A 93 -10.82 -1.74 1.58
C ASN A 93 -10.31 -0.32 1.77
N PRO A 94 -10.20 0.48 0.70
CA PRO A 94 -9.76 1.87 0.92
C PRO A 94 -10.75 2.59 1.82
N SER A 95 -10.24 3.36 2.76
CA SER A 95 -11.09 4.20 3.60
C SER A 95 -11.81 5.22 2.74
N PRO A 96 -12.87 5.85 3.25
CA PRO A 96 -13.59 6.85 2.44
C PRO A 96 -12.69 7.96 1.91
N GLY A 97 -11.75 8.43 2.73
CA GLY A 97 -10.83 9.48 2.29
C GLY A 97 -9.91 9.02 1.18
N VAL A 98 -9.37 7.80 1.30
CA VAL A 98 -8.50 7.24 0.28
C VAL A 98 -9.31 6.98 -1.00
N ARG A 99 -10.51 6.42 -0.85
CA ARG A 99 -11.36 6.15 -2.00
C ARG A 99 -11.65 7.42 -2.79
N ARG A 100 -11.91 8.52 -2.07
CA ARG A 100 -12.18 9.79 -2.75
C ARG A 100 -10.98 10.21 -3.60
N VAL A 101 -9.78 10.14 -3.05
CA VAL A 101 -8.57 10.53 -3.78
C VAL A 101 -8.38 9.63 -4.99
N LEU A 102 -8.54 8.33 -4.81
CA LEU A 102 -8.35 7.39 -5.93
C LEU A 102 -9.38 7.62 -7.02
N ASN A 103 -10.63 7.91 -6.65
CA ASN A 103 -11.65 8.20 -7.64
C ASN A 103 -11.36 9.49 -8.40
N LEU A 104 -10.92 10.51 -7.70
CA LEU A 104 -10.59 11.77 -8.34
C LEU A 104 -9.44 11.63 -9.34
N LEU A 105 -8.52 10.72 -9.06
CA LEU A 105 -7.39 10.48 -9.95
C LEU A 105 -7.64 9.39 -10.97
N GLY A 106 -8.82 8.77 -10.94
CA GLY A 106 -9.14 7.68 -11.87
C GLY A 106 -8.35 6.41 -11.62
N LEU A 107 -7.91 6.19 -10.37
CA LEU A 107 -7.01 5.08 -10.07
C LEU A 107 -7.67 3.91 -9.34
N MET A 108 -8.97 3.99 -9.07
CA MET A 108 -9.62 2.89 -8.34
C MET A 108 -9.49 1.57 -9.08
N GLU A 109 -9.70 1.60 -10.38
CA GLU A 109 -9.61 0.37 -11.16
C GLU A 109 -8.17 -0.07 -11.35
N VAL A 110 -7.27 0.91 -11.45
CA VAL A 110 -5.86 0.59 -11.69
C VAL A 110 -5.25 -0.12 -10.49
N LEU A 111 -5.58 0.33 -9.26
CA LEU A 111 -4.96 -0.19 -8.07
C LEU A 111 -5.81 -1.22 -7.34
N GLY A 112 -7.04 -1.43 -7.77
CA GLY A 112 -7.91 -2.38 -7.10
C GLY A 112 -7.50 -3.81 -7.35
N ALA A 113 -8.13 -4.71 -6.60
CA ALA A 113 -7.87 -6.13 -6.74
C ALA A 113 -8.14 -6.59 -8.17
N PRO A 114 -7.41 -7.58 -8.63
CA PRO A 114 -7.78 -8.21 -9.89
C PRO A 114 -9.22 -8.68 -9.79
N ASP A 115 -9.94 -8.55 -10.88
CA ASP A 115 -11.32 -8.95 -10.88
C ASP A 115 -11.40 -10.41 -10.51
N ALA A 116 -12.11 -10.70 -9.44
CA ALA A 116 -12.20 -12.07 -8.97
C ALA A 116 -12.86 -12.96 -9.98
N THR A 117 -13.63 -12.40 -10.86
CA THR A 117 -14.22 -13.19 -11.92
C THR A 117 -13.27 -13.33 -13.07
N GLY A 118 -12.16 -12.70 -13.00
CA GLY A 118 -11.21 -12.68 -14.07
C GLY A 118 -11.67 -11.82 -15.18
N THR A 119 -12.74 -11.17 -15.03
CA THR A 119 -13.18 -10.43 -16.12
C THR A 119 -12.63 -9.16 -16.05
N ALA A 120 -12.17 -8.83 -15.07
CA ALA A 120 -11.76 -7.63 -15.09
C ALA A 120 -12.52 -7.15 -16.08
N ALA A 121 -13.06 -7.79 -16.12
CA ALA A 121 -13.81 -7.63 -17.07
C ALA A 121 -13.55 -6.98 -17.67
#